data_523ac1508270c511af686fb5fc4ea173
#
_entry.id   523ac1508270c511af686fb5fc4ea173
#
_cell.length_a   1.000
_cell.length_b   1.000
_cell.length_c   1.000
_cell.angle_alpha   90.00
_cell.angle_beta   90.00
_cell.angle_gamma   90.00
#
_symmetry.space_group_name_H-M   'P 1'
#
loop_
_entity.id
_entity.type
_entity.pdbx_description
1 polymer ?
#
loop_
_entity_poly.entity_id
_entity_poly.type
_entity_poly.pdbx_seq_one_letter_code
_entity_poly.pdbx_strand_id
1 'polypeptide(L)'
;MFKSLEKLKKSGFEGFKSIKELSSNIHLIPNQPGVYMILDTTGLDPKFLTIGTGGYFQNKNPNKDLNYLITKWVKETHLVYVGKAGGDNNSTLRSRLKLYFEFGNGKPVGHYGGRLIWQLKNSSELIVCWKEIKDNNPREIEKQFISDFKIQFGHRPFANING
;
A
#
# COMPACT_ATOMS: atom_id res chain seq x y z
N MET A 1 -13.47 -0.02 -10.15
CA MET A 1 -12.25 0.77 -9.92
C MET A 1 -11.08 -0.12 -9.51
N PHE A 2 -11.25 -0.93 -8.48
CA PHE A 2 -10.14 -1.72 -7.90
C PHE A 2 -9.69 -2.91 -8.74
N LYS A 3 -10.37 -3.21 -9.82
CA LYS A 3 -10.04 -4.27 -10.78
C LYS A 3 -9.44 -3.74 -12.10
N SER A 4 -9.31 -2.43 -12.24
CA SER A 4 -8.96 -1.81 -13.53
C SER A 4 -8.00 -0.65 -13.32
N LEU A 5 -6.80 -0.79 -13.88
CA LEU A 5 -5.81 0.30 -13.89
C LEU A 5 -6.34 1.50 -14.67
N GLU A 6 -7.05 1.26 -15.76
CA GLU A 6 -7.62 2.33 -16.58
C GLU A 6 -8.62 3.17 -15.78
N LYS A 7 -9.49 2.53 -15.00
CA LYS A 7 -10.45 3.24 -14.16
C LYS A 7 -9.77 4.04 -13.06
N LEU A 8 -8.69 3.51 -12.49
CA LEU A 8 -7.88 4.26 -11.50
C LEU A 8 -7.26 5.50 -12.15
N LYS A 9 -6.71 5.36 -13.36
CA LYS A 9 -6.15 6.50 -14.10
C LYS A 9 -7.22 7.56 -14.39
N LYS A 10 -8.41 7.14 -14.80
CA LYS A 10 -9.54 8.06 -15.03
C LYS A 10 -9.99 8.76 -13.75
N SER A 11 -9.79 8.13 -12.60
CA SER A 11 -10.10 8.72 -11.29
C SER A 11 -9.02 9.68 -10.79
N GLY A 12 -7.96 9.90 -11.57
CA GLY A 12 -6.90 10.86 -11.25
C GLY A 12 -5.65 10.25 -10.61
N PHE A 13 -5.57 8.93 -10.53
CA PHE A 13 -4.35 8.28 -10.04
C PHE A 13 -3.25 8.33 -11.09
N GLU A 14 -2.04 8.55 -10.61
CA GLU A 14 -0.81 8.65 -11.42
C GLU A 14 0.25 7.69 -10.88
N GLY A 15 1.38 7.58 -11.59
CA GLY A 15 2.52 6.77 -11.21
C GLY A 15 2.49 5.42 -11.92
N PHE A 16 1.89 4.40 -11.32
CA PHE A 16 1.80 3.04 -11.84
C PHE A 16 3.18 2.46 -12.15
N LYS A 17 4.08 2.58 -11.19
CA LYS A 17 5.45 2.07 -11.26
C LYS A 17 5.68 1.07 -10.13
N SER A 18 6.60 0.13 -10.34
CA SER A 18 6.91 -0.87 -9.32
C SER A 18 7.60 -0.25 -8.11
N ILE A 19 7.45 -0.90 -6.96
CA ILE A 19 8.19 -0.53 -5.74
C ILE A 19 9.68 -0.50 -6.01
N LYS A 20 10.20 -1.50 -6.74
CA LYS A 20 11.60 -1.58 -7.12
C LYS A 20 12.06 -0.33 -7.88
N GLU A 21 11.32 0.08 -8.91
CA GLU A 21 11.65 1.26 -9.70
C GLU A 21 11.62 2.53 -8.85
N LEU A 22 10.56 2.71 -8.06
CA LEU A 22 10.40 3.91 -7.23
C LEU A 22 11.44 3.98 -6.11
N SER A 23 11.85 2.85 -5.55
CA SER A 23 12.88 2.81 -4.52
C SER A 23 14.22 3.37 -5.03
N SER A 24 14.50 3.21 -6.31
CA SER A 24 15.70 3.77 -6.96
C SER A 24 15.46 5.17 -7.55
N ASN A 25 14.22 5.64 -7.59
CA ASN A 25 13.82 6.89 -8.23
C ASN A 25 12.75 7.60 -7.41
N ILE A 26 13.04 7.82 -6.14
CA ILE A 26 12.07 8.36 -5.17
C ILE A 26 11.56 9.76 -5.58
N HIS A 27 12.35 10.51 -6.35
CA HIS A 27 11.99 11.84 -6.84
C HIS A 27 10.81 11.82 -7.81
N LEU A 28 10.44 10.67 -8.36
CA LEU A 28 9.26 10.54 -9.22
C LEU A 28 7.95 10.67 -8.43
N ILE A 29 8.00 10.49 -7.12
CA ILE A 29 6.82 10.59 -6.25
C ILE A 29 6.63 12.05 -5.85
N PRO A 30 5.40 12.61 -5.96
CA PRO A 30 5.15 14.02 -5.62
C PRO A 30 5.45 14.32 -4.15
N ASN A 31 6.00 15.50 -3.91
CA ASN A 31 6.26 15.99 -2.56
C ASN A 31 5.05 16.76 -2.02
N GLN A 32 3.87 16.13 -2.11
CA GLN A 32 2.57 16.69 -1.75
C GLN A 32 1.76 15.68 -0.93
N PRO A 33 0.81 16.14 -0.12
CA PRO A 33 -0.12 15.24 0.54
C PRO A 33 -1.03 14.52 -0.45
N GLY A 34 -1.50 13.34 -0.08
CA GLY A 34 -2.39 12.58 -0.93
C GLY A 34 -2.68 11.17 -0.43
N VAL A 35 -3.25 10.38 -1.29
CA VAL A 35 -3.48 8.96 -1.06
C VAL A 35 -2.70 8.13 -2.07
N TYR A 36 -2.32 6.93 -1.67
CA TYR A 36 -1.63 6.00 -2.56
C TYR A 36 -2.21 4.60 -2.44
N MET A 37 -2.05 3.84 -3.48
CA MET A 37 -2.49 2.45 -3.54
C MET A 37 -1.33 1.56 -3.95
N ILE A 38 -1.29 0.38 -3.36
CA ILE A 38 -0.37 -0.69 -3.75
C ILE A 38 -1.22 -1.76 -4.43
N LEU A 39 -0.78 -2.18 -5.62
CA LEU A 39 -1.54 -3.05 -6.50
C LEU A 39 -0.73 -4.30 -6.83
N ASP A 40 -1.39 -5.46 -6.83
CA ASP A 40 -0.86 -6.68 -7.44
C ASP A 40 -1.61 -6.88 -8.75
N THR A 41 -0.92 -6.67 -9.86
CA THR A 41 -1.52 -6.72 -11.19
C THR A 41 -1.30 -8.05 -11.91
N THR A 42 -0.70 -9.04 -11.23
CA THR A 42 -0.37 -10.33 -11.86
C THR A 42 -1.59 -11.20 -12.14
N GLY A 43 -2.66 -11.05 -11.37
CA GLY A 43 -3.82 -11.93 -11.44
C GLY A 43 -3.55 -13.37 -10.95
N LEU A 44 -2.36 -13.62 -10.42
CA LEU A 44 -1.96 -14.93 -9.91
C LEU A 44 -2.28 -15.06 -8.42
N ASP A 45 -2.40 -16.31 -7.96
CA ASP A 45 -2.50 -16.59 -6.53
C ASP A 45 -1.23 -16.10 -5.82
N PRO A 46 -1.37 -15.53 -4.61
CA PRO A 46 -0.22 -14.99 -3.90
C PRO A 46 0.70 -16.09 -3.39
N LYS A 47 1.99 -15.80 -3.35
CA LYS A 47 3.00 -16.61 -2.68
C LYS A 47 3.53 -15.82 -1.50
N PHE A 48 3.37 -16.39 -0.30
CA PHE A 48 3.78 -15.75 0.94
C PHE A 48 5.11 -16.27 1.45
N LEU A 49 5.87 -15.35 2.07
CA LEU A 49 7.07 -15.71 2.82
C LEU A 49 6.69 -15.95 4.28
N THR A 50 7.28 -16.97 4.90
CA THR A 50 7.13 -17.20 6.34
C THR A 50 7.69 -16.03 7.15
N ILE A 51 8.85 -15.53 6.72
CA ILE A 51 9.48 -14.32 7.24
C ILE A 51 9.66 -13.39 6.07
N GLY A 52 8.98 -12.24 6.12
CA GLY A 52 9.07 -11.22 5.09
C GLY A 52 10.26 -10.31 5.27
N THR A 53 10.29 -9.24 4.48
CA THR A 53 11.40 -8.28 4.45
C THR A 53 11.19 -7.06 5.33
N GLY A 54 10.02 -6.93 5.98
CA GLY A 54 9.69 -5.77 6.82
C GLY A 54 10.56 -5.63 8.05
N GLY A 55 10.73 -4.37 8.49
CA GLY A 55 11.56 -4.03 9.65
C GLY A 55 10.88 -4.33 10.99
N TYR A 56 11.68 -4.40 12.04
CA TYR A 56 11.21 -4.61 13.42
C TYR A 56 11.15 -3.26 14.16
N PHE A 57 10.17 -2.45 13.79
CA PHE A 57 9.99 -1.14 14.40
C PHE A 57 9.58 -1.29 15.87
N GLN A 58 10.34 -0.66 16.79
CA GLN A 58 10.14 -0.78 18.25
C GLN A 58 10.12 -2.24 18.72
N ASN A 59 10.96 -3.09 18.12
CA ASN A 59 11.06 -4.54 18.42
C ASN A 59 9.78 -5.33 18.14
N LYS A 60 8.85 -4.78 17.36
CA LYS A 60 7.64 -5.48 16.97
C LYS A 60 7.89 -6.33 15.72
N ASN A 61 7.54 -7.59 15.80
CA ASN A 61 7.61 -8.50 14.66
C ASN A 61 6.54 -8.11 13.62
N PRO A 62 6.92 -7.73 12.39
CA PRO A 62 5.95 -7.37 11.37
C PRO A 62 5.27 -8.57 10.72
N ASN A 63 5.74 -9.79 10.99
CA ASN A 63 5.29 -10.98 10.30
C ASN A 63 4.05 -11.59 10.96
N LYS A 64 3.19 -12.16 10.13
CA LYS A 64 2.04 -12.97 10.52
C LYS A 64 2.22 -14.39 9.99
N ASP A 65 1.54 -15.35 10.61
CA ASP A 65 1.60 -16.73 10.11
C ASP A 65 0.88 -16.86 8.75
N LEU A 66 1.17 -17.94 8.04
CA LEU A 66 0.66 -18.16 6.69
C LEU A 66 -0.87 -18.25 6.66
N ASN A 67 -1.49 -18.89 7.68
CA ASN A 67 -2.95 -19.00 7.74
C ASN A 67 -3.60 -17.65 7.86
N TYR A 68 -3.03 -16.75 8.67
CA TYR A 68 -3.53 -15.37 8.78
C TYR A 68 -3.47 -14.66 7.43
N LEU A 69 -2.34 -14.75 6.72
CA LEU A 69 -2.16 -14.10 5.43
C LEU A 69 -3.14 -14.63 4.39
N ILE A 70 -3.32 -15.94 4.32
CA ILE A 70 -4.27 -16.58 3.42
C ILE A 70 -5.70 -16.09 3.69
N THR A 71 -6.08 -15.97 4.96
CA THR A 71 -7.41 -15.49 5.37
C THR A 71 -7.64 -14.03 4.96
N LYS A 72 -6.59 -13.20 4.97
CA LYS A 72 -6.69 -11.78 4.61
C LYS A 72 -6.66 -11.50 3.11
N TRP A 73 -6.17 -12.44 2.32
CA TRP A 73 -6.08 -12.24 0.87
C TRP A 73 -7.47 -12.06 0.25
N VAL A 74 -7.60 -11.06 -0.61
CA VAL A 74 -8.84 -10.80 -1.34
C VAL A 74 -8.62 -11.08 -2.83
N LYS A 75 -9.43 -11.97 -3.38
CA LYS A 75 -9.36 -12.36 -4.80
C LYS A 75 -10.08 -11.35 -5.69
N GLU A 76 -9.75 -11.39 -6.98
CA GLU A 76 -10.45 -10.64 -8.04
C GLU A 76 -10.33 -9.13 -7.91
N THR A 77 -9.26 -8.65 -7.29
CA THR A 77 -8.93 -7.23 -7.19
C THR A 77 -7.43 -7.04 -7.36
N HIS A 78 -7.03 -5.87 -7.88
CA HIS A 78 -5.62 -5.49 -7.89
C HIS A 78 -5.20 -4.84 -6.58
N LEU A 79 -6.13 -4.23 -5.85
CA LEU A 79 -5.78 -3.45 -4.67
C LEU A 79 -5.40 -4.34 -3.50
N VAL A 80 -4.18 -4.16 -2.97
CA VAL A 80 -3.71 -4.86 -1.77
C VAL A 80 -3.54 -3.93 -0.57
N TYR A 81 -3.36 -2.64 -0.79
CA TYR A 81 -3.21 -1.67 0.30
C TYR A 81 -3.55 -0.25 -0.14
N VAL A 82 -4.21 0.50 0.73
CA VAL A 82 -4.43 1.95 0.59
C VAL A 82 -3.73 2.65 1.76
N GLY A 83 -2.96 3.67 1.46
CA GLY A 83 -2.33 4.52 2.46
C GLY A 83 -2.54 5.99 2.17
N LYS A 84 -2.16 6.82 3.12
CA LYS A 84 -2.28 8.28 2.98
C LYS A 84 -1.01 8.97 3.45
N ALA A 85 -0.86 10.22 3.01
CA ALA A 85 0.20 11.12 3.47
C ALA A 85 -0.39 12.51 3.68
N GLY A 86 -0.02 13.16 4.77
CA GLY A 86 -0.52 14.49 5.10
C GLY A 86 -1.88 14.50 5.78
N GLY A 87 -2.49 15.66 5.82
CA GLY A 87 -3.75 15.90 6.51
C GLY A 87 -3.55 16.20 7.99
N ASP A 88 -3.15 15.21 8.77
CA ASP A 88 -2.94 15.36 10.22
C ASP A 88 -1.49 15.71 10.59
N ASN A 89 -0.58 15.68 9.62
CA ASN A 89 0.85 15.94 9.82
C ASN A 89 1.48 16.53 8.55
N ASN A 90 2.79 16.74 8.57
CA ASN A 90 3.53 17.33 7.46
C ASN A 90 4.08 16.30 6.46
N SER A 91 3.65 15.03 6.54
CA SER A 91 4.12 14.02 5.60
C SER A 91 3.59 14.29 4.19
N THR A 92 4.37 13.88 3.21
CA THR A 92 4.01 13.92 1.81
C THR A 92 3.99 12.52 1.22
N LEU A 93 3.42 12.35 0.04
CA LEU A 93 3.46 11.07 -0.67
C LEU A 93 4.90 10.57 -0.77
N ARG A 94 5.84 11.43 -1.15
CA ARG A 94 7.26 11.08 -1.25
C ARG A 94 7.84 10.64 0.10
N SER A 95 7.68 11.43 1.14
CA SER A 95 8.26 11.10 2.45
C SER A 95 7.65 9.84 3.03
N ARG A 96 6.35 9.65 2.89
CA ARG A 96 5.63 8.51 3.43
C ARG A 96 5.97 7.21 2.70
N LEU A 97 6.00 7.24 1.37
CA LEU A 97 6.37 6.08 0.56
C LEU A 97 7.85 5.72 0.73
N LYS A 98 8.73 6.72 0.88
CA LYS A 98 10.14 6.47 1.19
C LYS A 98 10.28 5.65 2.47
N LEU A 99 9.59 6.06 3.55
CA LEU A 99 9.60 5.31 4.81
C LEU A 99 9.03 3.90 4.62
N TYR A 100 7.97 3.76 3.85
CA TYR A 100 7.35 2.47 3.59
C TYR A 100 8.34 1.52 2.89
N PHE A 101 9.07 2.02 1.89
CA PHE A 101 10.08 1.22 1.19
C PHE A 101 11.28 0.90 2.08
N GLU A 102 11.71 1.83 2.91
CA GLU A 102 12.78 1.60 3.89
C GLU A 102 12.37 0.51 4.89
N PHE A 103 11.14 0.57 5.39
CA PHE A 103 10.59 -0.49 6.24
C PHE A 103 10.61 -1.84 5.52
N GLY A 104 10.22 -1.87 4.25
CA GLY A 104 10.24 -3.07 3.41
C GLY A 104 11.64 -3.62 3.15
N ASN A 105 12.69 -2.80 3.31
CA ASN A 105 14.08 -3.22 3.21
C ASN A 105 14.69 -3.62 4.56
N GLY A 106 13.87 -3.76 5.59
CA GLY A 106 14.29 -4.22 6.89
C GLY A 106 14.68 -3.14 7.88
N LYS A 107 14.53 -1.86 7.54
CA LYS A 107 14.84 -0.77 8.48
C LYS A 107 13.76 -0.64 9.54
N PRO A 108 14.13 -0.43 10.83
CA PRO A 108 13.17 -0.30 11.92
C PRO A 108 12.59 1.11 11.98
N VAL A 109 11.90 1.53 10.92
CA VAL A 109 11.32 2.88 10.79
C VAL A 109 9.80 2.83 10.97
N GLY A 110 9.20 3.99 11.24
CA GLY A 110 7.80 4.13 11.62
C GLY A 110 6.81 3.99 10.46
N HIS A 111 6.75 2.84 9.83
CA HIS A 111 5.72 2.55 8.84
C HIS A 111 5.16 1.13 9.04
N TYR A 112 4.51 0.92 10.18
CA TYR A 112 3.99 -0.41 10.54
C TYR A 112 2.67 -0.76 9.81
N GLY A 113 1.86 0.23 9.48
CA GLY A 113 0.65 0.02 8.67
C GLY A 113 1.02 -0.49 7.27
N GLY A 114 0.24 -1.41 6.75
CA GLY A 114 0.53 -2.02 5.44
C GLY A 114 1.68 -3.02 5.43
N ARG A 115 2.13 -3.45 6.60
CA ARG A 115 3.28 -4.35 6.73
C ARG A 115 3.13 -5.70 6.05
N LEU A 116 1.91 -6.16 5.82
CA LEU A 116 1.67 -7.48 5.24
C LEU A 116 2.17 -7.61 3.80
N ILE A 117 2.28 -6.51 3.05
CA ILE A 117 2.78 -6.62 1.66
C ILE A 117 4.20 -7.17 1.60
N TRP A 118 4.99 -6.95 2.65
CA TRP A 118 6.40 -7.39 2.69
C TRP A 118 6.55 -8.88 2.95
N GLN A 119 5.45 -9.59 3.22
CA GLN A 119 5.41 -11.06 3.22
C GLN A 119 4.95 -11.64 1.88
N LEU A 120 4.64 -10.82 0.90
CA LEU A 120 4.45 -11.29 -0.47
C LEU A 120 5.82 -11.50 -1.12
N LYS A 121 6.00 -12.66 -1.74
CA LYS A 121 7.27 -13.01 -2.42
C LYS A 121 7.62 -12.01 -3.52
N ASN A 122 6.60 -11.45 -4.18
CA ASN A 122 6.75 -10.47 -5.27
C ASN A 122 6.60 -9.03 -4.81
N SER A 123 6.85 -8.70 -3.55
CA SER A 123 6.61 -7.37 -3.00
C SER A 123 7.30 -6.24 -3.80
N SER A 124 8.53 -6.46 -4.27
CA SER A 124 9.27 -5.45 -5.05
C SER A 124 8.63 -5.16 -6.41
N GLU A 125 7.83 -6.08 -6.93
CA GLU A 125 7.16 -5.97 -8.22
C GLU A 125 5.74 -5.37 -8.11
N LEU A 126 5.24 -5.14 -6.89
CA LEU A 126 3.94 -4.50 -6.71
C LEU A 126 3.95 -3.10 -7.28
N ILE A 127 2.82 -2.68 -7.83
CA ILE A 127 2.66 -1.39 -8.50
C ILE A 127 2.13 -0.36 -7.51
N VAL A 128 2.72 0.81 -7.53
CA VAL A 128 2.29 1.95 -6.70
C VAL A 128 1.68 3.01 -7.60
N CYS A 129 0.51 3.49 -7.20
CA CYS A 129 -0.08 4.68 -7.79
C CYS A 129 -0.52 5.63 -6.67
N TRP A 130 -0.71 6.90 -7.02
CA TRP A 130 -1.04 7.94 -6.06
C TRP A 130 -1.94 9.01 -6.67
N LYS A 131 -2.58 9.74 -5.78
CA LYS A 131 -3.38 10.90 -6.15
C LYS A 131 -3.12 12.01 -5.13
N GLU A 132 -2.68 13.18 -5.61
CA GLU A 132 -2.51 14.35 -4.74
C GLU A 132 -3.89 14.83 -4.27
N ILE A 133 -3.99 15.16 -3.01
CA ILE A 133 -5.24 15.68 -2.39
C ILE A 133 -4.95 17.07 -1.87
N LYS A 134 -5.56 18.08 -2.48
CA LYS A 134 -5.32 19.49 -2.15
C LYS A 134 -6.43 20.11 -1.30
N ASP A 135 -7.69 19.83 -1.63
CA ASP A 135 -8.85 20.52 -1.04
C ASP A 135 -9.59 19.70 0.02
N ASN A 136 -9.19 18.45 0.22
CA ASN A 136 -9.79 17.53 1.17
C ASN A 136 -8.73 16.94 2.09
N ASN A 137 -9.16 16.34 3.20
CA ASN A 137 -8.27 15.62 4.09
C ASN A 137 -7.94 14.25 3.50
N PRO A 138 -6.66 13.92 3.22
CA PRO A 138 -6.27 12.61 2.72
C PRO A 138 -6.80 11.44 3.56
N ARG A 139 -6.90 11.62 4.87
CA ARG A 139 -7.44 10.58 5.77
C ARG A 139 -8.88 10.21 5.45
N GLU A 140 -9.71 11.21 5.16
CA GLU A 140 -11.12 10.97 4.82
C GLU A 140 -11.24 10.27 3.45
N ILE A 141 -10.39 10.62 2.50
CA ILE A 141 -10.34 9.99 1.19
C ILE A 141 -9.87 8.53 1.31
N GLU A 142 -8.84 8.27 2.11
CA GLU A 142 -8.38 6.91 2.40
C GLU A 142 -9.51 6.06 2.99
N LYS A 143 -10.20 6.59 4.01
CA LYS A 143 -11.33 5.91 4.65
C LYS A 143 -12.43 5.59 3.65
N GLN A 144 -12.71 6.51 2.73
CA GLN A 144 -13.75 6.31 1.71
C GLN A 144 -13.36 5.17 0.77
N PHE A 145 -12.11 5.10 0.30
CA PHE A 145 -11.66 4.00 -0.54
C PHE A 145 -11.75 2.66 0.18
N ILE A 146 -11.36 2.60 1.45
CA ILE A 146 -11.45 1.36 2.24
C ILE A 146 -12.93 0.94 2.40
N SER A 147 -13.82 1.90 2.67
CA SER A 147 -15.25 1.64 2.78
C SER A 147 -15.84 1.13 1.46
N ASP A 148 -15.53 1.78 0.36
CA ASP A 148 -15.99 1.37 -0.97
C ASP A 148 -15.50 -0.04 -1.30
N PHE A 149 -14.26 -0.34 -0.98
CA PHE A 149 -13.70 -1.68 -1.17
C PHE A 149 -14.44 -2.73 -0.33
N LYS A 150 -14.72 -2.44 0.94
CA LYS A 150 -15.48 -3.34 1.80
C LYS A 150 -16.88 -3.62 1.27
N ILE A 151 -17.53 -2.60 0.73
CA ILE A 151 -18.86 -2.76 0.13
C ILE A 151 -18.79 -3.72 -1.06
N GLN A 152 -17.77 -3.57 -1.90
CA GLN A 152 -17.62 -4.37 -3.11
C GLN A 152 -17.15 -5.81 -2.84
N PHE A 153 -16.23 -6.01 -1.90
CA PHE A 153 -15.55 -7.30 -1.69
C PHE A 153 -15.88 -7.98 -0.36
N GLY A 154 -16.60 -7.31 0.55
CA GLY A 154 -16.94 -7.85 1.86
C GLY A 154 -15.80 -7.83 2.89
N HIS A 155 -14.60 -7.39 2.50
CA HIS A 155 -13.40 -7.34 3.33
C HIS A 155 -12.61 -6.08 3.03
N ARG A 156 -11.73 -5.70 3.95
CA ARG A 156 -10.74 -4.65 3.67
C ARG A 156 -9.69 -5.15 2.68
N PRO A 157 -8.96 -4.24 2.01
CA PRO A 157 -7.79 -4.67 1.24
C PRO A 157 -6.82 -5.48 2.11
N PHE A 158 -6.12 -6.40 1.50
CA PHE A 158 -5.27 -7.40 2.18
C PHE A 158 -4.42 -6.82 3.31
N ALA A 159 -3.72 -5.72 3.07
CA ALA A 159 -2.77 -5.17 4.05
C ALA A 159 -3.37 -4.05 4.92
N ASN A 160 -4.63 -3.68 4.76
CA ASN A 160 -5.32 -2.72 5.62
C ASN A 160 -5.97 -3.45 6.81
N ILE A 161 -5.14 -3.82 7.78
CA ILE A 161 -5.58 -4.66 8.91
C ILE A 161 -6.09 -3.89 10.11
N ASN A 162 -5.82 -2.59 10.18
CA ASN A 162 -6.26 -1.70 11.26
C ASN A 162 -7.16 -0.60 10.71
N GLY A 163 -8.11 -0.15 11.55
CA GLY A 163 -8.95 0.98 11.21
C GLY A 163 -10.30 0.94 11.82
#